data_7037c1f741c9a5d091c1a81ae8a89ff4
#
_entry.id   7037c1f741c9a5d091c1a81ae8a89ff4
#
_cell.length_a   1.000
_cell.length_b   1.000
_cell.length_c   1.000
_cell.angle_alpha   90.00
_cell.angle_beta   90.00
_cell.angle_gamma   90.00
#
_symmetry.space_group_name_H-M   'P 1'
#
loop_
_entity.id
_entity.type
_entity.pdbx_description
1 polymer ?
#
loop_
_entity_poly.entity_id
_entity_poly.type
_entity_poly.pdbx_seq_one_letter_code
_entity_poly.pdbx_strand_id
1 'polypeptide(L)'
;VDVVIPVYNEEPILSRQLDPVLQRLPGGFSLTVVENGSTDATPDMLRSLQGEHPESLRVLSLAEANYGRAMLEGILASGAEVVVTDDLDVMDTDFWARGLRELRPGGVDLVQGSKVLAGRSDRRPLVRKAATLVLTFFLRALLGYRGTDTHGPKVFGRAALAPVAEACRMELDILPTELVVRAQRAGLTIVEIPIHLRELRPTPLPLYRRVPRALRDLVRLALLLRREPGA
;
A
#
# COMPACT_ATOMS: atom_id res chain seq x y z
N VAL A 1 2.00 9.71 13.48
CA VAL A 1 1.59 9.01 12.26
C VAL A 1 2.77 8.97 11.31
N ASP A 2 3.07 7.81 10.76
CA ASP A 2 4.11 7.65 9.74
C ASP A 2 3.51 7.15 8.43
N VAL A 3 3.82 7.83 7.32
CA VAL A 3 3.32 7.48 5.99
C VAL A 3 4.43 6.78 5.23
N VAL A 4 4.27 5.51 4.96
CA VAL A 4 5.22 4.65 4.23
C VAL A 4 4.90 4.66 2.75
N ILE A 5 5.87 5.03 1.93
CA ILE A 5 5.73 5.19 0.48
C ILE A 5 6.88 4.47 -0.24
N PRO A 6 6.64 3.29 -0.83
CA PRO A 6 7.59 2.65 -1.73
C PRO A 6 7.76 3.47 -3.02
N VAL A 7 9.00 3.69 -3.47
CA VAL A 7 9.28 4.40 -4.72
C VAL A 7 10.28 3.62 -5.58
N TYR A 8 10.06 3.62 -6.90
CA TYR A 8 10.94 2.99 -7.87
C TYR A 8 10.87 3.70 -9.22
N ASN A 9 11.97 4.33 -9.62
CA ASN A 9 12.05 5.10 -10.87
C ASN A 9 10.94 6.14 -10.99
N GLU A 10 10.86 7.03 -9.98
CA GLU A 10 9.80 8.04 -9.85
C GLU A 10 10.30 9.47 -10.12
N GLU A 11 11.52 9.64 -10.67
CA GLU A 11 12.10 10.94 -11.03
C GLU A 11 11.08 11.91 -11.66
N PRO A 12 10.22 11.50 -12.64
CA PRO A 12 9.33 12.44 -13.32
C PRO A 12 8.23 13.05 -12.44
N ILE A 13 7.90 12.41 -11.32
CA ILE A 13 6.78 12.86 -10.46
C ILE A 13 7.18 13.12 -9.00
N LEU A 14 8.39 12.74 -8.58
CA LEU A 14 8.80 12.71 -7.19
C LEU A 14 8.59 14.06 -6.49
N SER A 15 9.26 15.12 -6.95
CA SER A 15 9.14 16.45 -6.33
C SER A 15 7.72 16.99 -6.42
N ARG A 16 7.06 16.81 -7.56
CA ARG A 16 5.67 17.27 -7.72
C ARG A 16 4.71 16.64 -6.70
N GLN A 17 4.98 15.42 -6.25
CA GLN A 17 4.14 14.71 -5.29
C GLN A 17 4.60 14.95 -3.85
N LEU A 18 5.89 14.89 -3.56
CA LEU A 18 6.40 14.99 -2.19
C LEU A 18 6.46 16.43 -1.67
N ASP A 19 6.92 17.39 -2.48
CA ASP A 19 7.12 18.77 -2.00
C ASP A 19 5.86 19.41 -1.42
N PRO A 20 4.68 19.34 -2.09
CA PRO A 20 3.46 19.94 -1.54
C PRO A 20 3.00 19.26 -0.24
N VAL A 21 3.29 17.97 -0.09
CA VAL A 21 2.93 17.21 1.12
C VAL A 21 3.88 17.55 2.25
N LEU A 22 5.19 17.55 2.02
CA LEU A 22 6.21 17.91 3.02
C LEU A 22 6.02 19.32 3.55
N GLN A 23 5.71 20.30 2.67
CA GLN A 23 5.45 21.68 3.05
C GLN A 23 4.20 21.88 3.91
N ARG A 24 3.24 20.98 3.85
CA ARG A 24 1.95 21.08 4.54
C ARG A 24 1.69 19.93 5.51
N LEU A 25 2.72 19.15 5.79
CA LEU A 25 2.59 17.97 6.65
C LEU A 25 2.13 18.40 8.05
N PRO A 26 1.01 17.87 8.57
CA PRO A 26 0.53 18.23 9.89
C PRO A 26 1.53 17.82 10.98
N GLY A 27 1.57 18.58 12.09
CA GLY A 27 2.39 18.20 13.24
C GLY A 27 2.06 16.78 13.72
N GLY A 28 3.09 16.01 14.03
CA GLY A 28 2.96 14.60 14.42
C GLY A 28 2.86 13.60 13.26
N PHE A 29 3.01 14.07 12.01
CA PHE A 29 3.20 13.22 10.84
C PHE A 29 4.66 13.18 10.41
N SER A 30 5.09 12.04 9.87
CA SER A 30 6.34 11.84 9.16
C SER A 30 6.10 11.05 7.88
N LEU A 31 7.02 11.13 6.93
CA LEU A 31 7.06 10.30 5.75
C LEU A 31 8.27 9.36 5.84
N THR A 32 8.05 8.07 5.65
CA THR A 32 9.11 7.08 5.41
C THR A 32 9.04 6.65 3.96
N VAL A 33 9.91 7.21 3.12
CA VAL A 33 10.03 6.83 1.71
C VAL A 33 11.02 5.69 1.60
N VAL A 34 10.59 4.58 0.99
CA VAL A 34 11.45 3.41 0.78
C VAL A 34 11.86 3.37 -0.68
N GLU A 35 13.07 3.82 -0.96
CA GLU A 35 13.72 3.76 -2.26
C GLU A 35 14.03 2.29 -2.59
N ASN A 36 13.57 1.83 -3.73
CA ASN A 36 13.43 0.41 -4.06
C ASN A 36 14.37 0.00 -5.19
N GLY A 37 15.65 0.38 -5.13
CA GLY A 37 16.68 0.04 -6.10
C GLY A 37 16.49 0.73 -7.44
N SER A 38 16.14 2.02 -7.46
CA SER A 38 15.94 2.81 -8.67
C SER A 38 17.24 2.99 -9.47
N THR A 39 17.10 3.16 -10.78
CA THR A 39 18.19 3.33 -11.75
C THR A 39 18.22 4.72 -12.38
N ASP A 40 17.26 5.58 -12.06
CA ASP A 40 17.15 6.99 -12.47
C ASP A 40 17.63 7.94 -11.36
N ALA A 41 17.33 9.23 -11.45
CA ALA A 41 17.74 10.23 -10.45
C ALA A 41 16.94 10.17 -9.13
N THR A 42 15.97 9.25 -8.97
CA THR A 42 15.15 9.13 -7.75
C THR A 42 15.97 9.10 -6.45
N PRO A 43 17.07 8.29 -6.32
CA PRO A 43 17.82 8.22 -5.07
C PRO A 43 18.49 9.54 -4.71
N ASP A 44 19.02 10.28 -5.68
CA ASP A 44 19.68 11.56 -5.47
C ASP A 44 18.68 12.64 -5.05
N MET A 45 17.53 12.68 -5.69
CA MET A 45 16.43 13.58 -5.35
C MET A 45 15.94 13.35 -3.93
N LEU A 46 15.77 12.09 -3.52
CA LEU A 46 15.34 11.74 -2.16
C LEU A 46 16.36 12.15 -1.10
N ARG A 47 17.66 12.00 -1.38
CA ARG A 47 18.72 12.48 -0.46
C ARG A 47 18.68 14.00 -0.29
N SER A 48 18.47 14.75 -1.37
CA SER A 48 18.31 16.21 -1.30
C SER A 48 17.10 16.59 -0.44
N LEU A 49 15.94 16.02 -0.74
CA LEU A 49 14.70 16.27 0.01
C LEU A 49 14.82 15.91 1.49
N GLN A 50 15.49 14.81 1.83
CA GLN A 50 15.73 14.44 3.23
C GLN A 50 16.65 15.46 3.91
N GLY A 51 17.63 16.01 3.22
CA GLY A 51 18.48 17.08 3.74
C GLY A 51 17.70 18.36 4.02
N GLU A 52 16.69 18.67 3.22
CA GLU A 52 15.80 19.82 3.38
C GLU A 52 14.73 19.61 4.48
N HIS A 53 14.30 18.35 4.69
CA HIS A 53 13.22 17.98 5.62
C HIS A 53 13.64 16.88 6.62
N PRO A 54 14.75 17.03 7.39
CA PRO A 54 15.32 15.95 8.19
C PRO A 54 14.40 15.43 9.31
N GLU A 55 13.50 16.26 9.82
CA GLU A 55 12.55 15.90 10.89
C GLU A 55 11.27 15.24 10.35
N SER A 56 10.95 15.43 9.07
CA SER A 56 9.67 15.01 8.47
C SER A 56 9.83 13.91 7.45
N LEU A 57 11.00 13.74 6.85
CA LEU A 57 11.27 12.76 5.81
C LEU A 57 12.42 11.85 6.21
N ARG A 58 12.13 10.56 6.24
CA ARG A 58 13.10 9.48 6.37
C ARG A 58 13.16 8.69 5.07
N VAL A 59 14.37 8.42 4.58
CA VAL A 59 14.59 7.58 3.40
C VAL A 59 15.26 6.28 3.81
N LEU A 60 14.66 5.16 3.39
CA LEU A 60 15.25 3.82 3.45
C LEU A 60 15.59 3.40 2.02
N SER A 61 16.68 2.66 1.82
CA SER A 61 17.08 2.19 0.48
C SER A 61 17.25 0.69 0.45
N LEU A 62 16.68 0.07 -0.58
CA LEU A 62 16.85 -1.35 -0.90
C LEU A 62 17.79 -1.49 -2.11
N ALA A 63 18.56 -2.57 -2.15
CA ALA A 63 19.49 -2.82 -3.25
C ALA A 63 18.81 -3.30 -4.54
N GLU A 64 17.63 -3.91 -4.41
CA GLU A 64 16.92 -4.55 -5.54
C GLU A 64 15.44 -4.17 -5.55
N ALA A 65 14.89 -4.03 -6.75
CA ALA A 65 13.48 -3.68 -6.96
C ALA A 65 12.54 -4.78 -6.46
N ASN A 66 11.85 -4.50 -5.36
CA ASN A 66 10.83 -5.38 -4.79
C ASN A 66 9.80 -4.54 -4.01
N TYR A 67 8.68 -4.22 -4.67
CA TYR A 67 7.63 -3.36 -4.11
C TYR A 67 7.10 -3.88 -2.77
N GLY A 68 6.81 -5.18 -2.69
CA GLY A 68 6.29 -5.77 -1.46
C GLY A 68 7.29 -5.65 -0.31
N ARG A 69 8.57 -5.96 -0.56
CA ARG A 69 9.62 -5.83 0.43
C ARG A 69 9.80 -4.38 0.88
N ALA A 70 9.78 -3.43 -0.06
CA ALA A 70 9.87 -2.01 0.29
C ALA A 70 8.72 -1.56 1.20
N MET A 71 7.48 -1.96 0.91
CA MET A 71 6.34 -1.71 1.79
C MET A 71 6.53 -2.34 3.17
N LEU A 72 6.95 -3.60 3.23
CA LEU A 72 7.13 -4.35 4.48
C LEU A 72 8.23 -3.72 5.35
N GLU A 73 9.39 -3.42 4.76
CA GLU A 73 10.52 -2.80 5.48
C GLU A 73 10.12 -1.42 6.03
N GLY A 74 9.37 -0.62 5.26
CA GLY A 74 8.84 0.66 5.75
C GLY A 74 7.88 0.50 6.93
N ILE A 75 6.95 -0.46 6.87
CA ILE A 75 6.01 -0.76 7.97
C ILE A 75 6.77 -1.18 9.22
N LEU A 76 7.72 -2.11 9.10
CA LEU A 76 8.46 -2.65 10.24
C LEU A 76 9.46 -1.63 10.83
N ALA A 77 10.03 -0.76 10.00
CA ALA A 77 10.95 0.30 10.44
C ALA A 77 10.24 1.48 11.12
N SER A 78 8.91 1.61 10.94
CA SER A 78 8.15 2.68 11.57
C SER A 78 8.06 2.52 13.08
N GLY A 79 8.33 3.60 13.82
CA GLY A 79 8.13 3.67 15.27
C GLY A 79 6.79 4.32 15.68
N ALA A 80 5.98 4.76 14.72
CA ALA A 80 4.73 5.47 15.02
C ALA A 80 3.63 4.53 15.50
N GLU A 81 2.70 5.04 16.31
CA GLU A 81 1.53 4.28 16.77
C GLU A 81 0.57 3.94 15.62
N VAL A 82 0.47 4.85 14.66
CA VAL A 82 -0.36 4.67 13.46
C VAL A 82 0.53 4.77 12.23
N VAL A 83 0.36 3.82 11.34
CA VAL A 83 1.06 3.77 10.05
C VAL A 83 0.05 3.90 8.91
N VAL A 84 0.42 4.67 7.91
CA VAL A 84 -0.27 4.77 6.63
C VAL A 84 0.64 4.14 5.58
N THR A 85 0.11 3.31 4.69
CA THR A 85 0.82 2.93 3.46
C THR A 85 0.12 3.58 2.28
N ASP A 86 0.88 4.21 1.39
CA ASP A 86 0.34 4.82 0.18
C ASP A 86 1.33 4.68 -0.98
N ASP A 87 0.87 4.91 -2.19
CA ASP A 87 1.69 4.93 -3.39
C ASP A 87 1.96 6.37 -3.82
N LEU A 88 3.16 6.66 -4.32
CA LEU A 88 3.55 8.02 -4.71
C LEU A 88 2.62 8.63 -5.76
N ASP A 89 2.07 7.83 -6.66
CA ASP A 89 1.14 8.26 -7.70
C ASP A 89 -0.31 8.43 -7.21
N VAL A 90 -0.61 8.05 -5.98
CA VAL A 90 -1.92 8.22 -5.32
C VAL A 90 -1.89 9.41 -4.37
N MET A 91 -1.08 9.36 -3.32
CA MET A 91 -0.89 10.39 -2.30
C MET A 91 -2.22 11.05 -1.88
N ASP A 92 -3.22 10.21 -1.52
CA ASP A 92 -4.55 10.69 -1.13
C ASP A 92 -4.56 11.13 0.35
N THR A 93 -4.11 12.37 0.60
CA THR A 93 -4.08 12.94 1.96
C THR A 93 -5.47 13.07 2.59
N ASP A 94 -6.54 13.17 1.80
CA ASP A 94 -7.92 13.12 2.30
C ASP A 94 -8.27 11.71 2.79
N PHE A 95 -7.82 10.67 2.08
CA PHE A 95 -7.95 9.30 2.55
C PHE A 95 -7.24 9.11 3.90
N TRP A 96 -6.02 9.64 4.07
CA TRP A 96 -5.30 9.55 5.35
C TRP A 96 -6.13 10.13 6.50
N ALA A 97 -6.67 11.35 6.30
CA ALA A 97 -7.49 12.02 7.31
C ALA A 97 -8.79 11.27 7.63
N ARG A 98 -9.46 10.70 6.61
CA ARG A 98 -10.67 9.87 6.80
C ARG A 98 -10.33 8.57 7.49
N GLY A 99 -9.29 7.88 7.07
CA GLY A 99 -8.82 6.63 7.67
C GLY A 99 -8.45 6.78 9.14
N LEU A 100 -7.79 7.87 9.51
CA LEU A 100 -7.48 8.17 10.92
C LEU A 100 -8.73 8.39 11.76
N ARG A 101 -9.79 8.96 11.19
CA ARG A 101 -11.08 9.12 11.90
C ARG A 101 -11.78 7.79 12.14
N GLU A 102 -11.75 6.90 11.14
CA GLU A 102 -12.31 5.55 11.27
C GLU A 102 -11.54 4.69 12.28
N LEU A 103 -10.22 4.84 12.33
CA LEU A 103 -9.38 4.07 13.26
C LEU A 103 -9.61 4.45 14.73
N ARG A 104 -9.91 5.72 15.03
CA ARG A 104 -10.02 6.27 16.38
C ARG A 104 -11.19 5.79 17.26
N PRO A 105 -12.41 5.53 16.75
CA PRO A 105 -13.57 5.25 17.59
C PRO A 105 -13.66 3.86 18.23
N GLY A 106 -12.60 3.07 18.14
CA GLY A 106 -12.54 1.80 18.85
C GLY A 106 -13.07 0.61 18.05
N GLY A 107 -12.23 -0.38 17.89
CA GLY A 107 -12.56 -1.64 17.27
C GLY A 107 -12.22 -1.76 15.79
N VAL A 108 -11.67 -0.73 15.14
CA VAL A 108 -11.11 -0.82 13.79
C VAL A 108 -9.59 -0.91 13.87
N ASP A 109 -9.01 -1.98 13.34
CA ASP A 109 -7.58 -2.22 13.35
C ASP A 109 -6.90 -1.76 12.06
N LEU A 110 -7.63 -1.87 10.93
CA LEU A 110 -7.15 -1.55 9.58
C LEU A 110 -8.25 -0.88 8.76
N VAL A 111 -7.94 0.28 8.21
CA VAL A 111 -8.76 0.95 7.19
C VAL A 111 -8.12 0.75 5.82
N GLN A 112 -8.84 0.07 4.92
CA GLN A 112 -8.39 -0.23 3.56
C GLN A 112 -9.02 0.72 2.56
N GLY A 113 -8.19 1.37 1.75
CA GLY A 113 -8.67 2.16 0.61
C GLY A 113 -9.17 1.27 -0.53
N SER A 114 -10.38 1.52 -1.02
CA SER A 114 -10.96 0.74 -2.10
C SER A 114 -11.28 1.59 -3.34
N LYS A 115 -10.69 1.18 -4.46
CA LYS A 115 -11.00 1.71 -5.80
C LYS A 115 -12.41 1.32 -6.25
N VAL A 116 -12.88 0.17 -5.80
CA VAL A 116 -14.22 -0.35 -6.16
C VAL A 116 -15.32 0.49 -5.52
N LEU A 117 -15.10 0.93 -4.28
CA LEU A 117 -16.05 1.80 -3.57
C LEU A 117 -16.08 3.25 -4.10
N ALA A 118 -15.09 3.66 -4.91
CA ALA A 118 -15.07 4.97 -5.56
C ALA A 118 -16.25 5.18 -6.55
N GLY A 119 -16.92 4.13 -6.99
CA GLY A 119 -18.14 4.18 -7.78
C GLY A 119 -18.00 5.01 -9.05
N ARG A 120 -18.81 6.09 -9.19
CA ARG A 120 -18.77 7.01 -10.35
C ARG A 120 -17.48 7.84 -10.45
N SER A 121 -16.74 8.00 -9.35
CA SER A 121 -15.45 8.70 -9.34
C SER A 121 -14.32 7.86 -9.93
N ASP A 122 -14.52 6.55 -10.07
CA ASP A 122 -13.56 5.66 -10.74
C ASP A 122 -13.61 5.87 -12.26
N ARG A 123 -12.65 6.62 -12.79
CA ARG A 123 -12.50 6.92 -14.23
C ARG A 123 -11.66 5.89 -14.99
N ARG A 124 -11.27 4.79 -14.37
CA ARG A 124 -10.47 3.74 -15.03
C ARG A 124 -11.23 3.10 -16.21
N PRO A 125 -10.51 2.65 -17.26
CA PRO A 125 -11.10 1.93 -18.38
C PRO A 125 -11.91 0.69 -17.91
N LEU A 126 -13.02 0.37 -18.60
CA LEU A 126 -13.89 -0.75 -18.26
C LEU A 126 -13.14 -2.09 -18.15
N VAL A 127 -12.15 -2.31 -19.02
CA VAL A 127 -11.30 -3.52 -18.99
C VAL A 127 -10.54 -3.64 -17.66
N ARG A 128 -10.06 -2.54 -17.07
CA ARG A 128 -9.40 -2.54 -15.76
C ARG A 128 -10.39 -2.81 -14.62
N LYS A 129 -11.60 -2.28 -14.72
CA LYS A 129 -12.67 -2.57 -13.75
C LYS A 129 -13.04 -4.05 -13.78
N ALA A 130 -13.21 -4.62 -14.98
CA ALA A 130 -13.48 -6.04 -15.17
C ALA A 130 -12.34 -6.91 -14.59
N ALA A 131 -11.08 -6.57 -14.86
CA ALA A 131 -9.93 -7.27 -14.30
C ALA A 131 -9.92 -7.23 -12.77
N THR A 132 -10.26 -6.08 -12.15
CA THR A 132 -10.39 -5.95 -10.69
C THR A 132 -11.48 -6.88 -10.16
N LEU A 133 -12.65 -6.94 -10.80
CA LEU A 133 -13.74 -7.82 -10.38
C LEU A 133 -13.35 -9.30 -10.47
N VAL A 134 -12.68 -9.70 -11.54
CA VAL A 134 -12.16 -11.07 -11.71
C VAL A 134 -11.17 -11.43 -10.60
N LEU A 135 -10.20 -10.55 -10.32
CA LEU A 135 -9.23 -10.77 -9.25
C LEU A 135 -9.91 -10.83 -7.88
N THR A 136 -10.87 -9.94 -7.60
CA THR A 136 -11.65 -9.95 -6.35
C THR A 136 -12.45 -11.25 -6.20
N PHE A 137 -13.04 -11.77 -7.30
CA PHE A 137 -13.71 -13.06 -7.28
C PHE A 137 -12.76 -14.18 -6.86
N PHE A 138 -11.55 -14.26 -7.44
CA PHE A 138 -10.56 -15.26 -7.06
C PHE A 138 -10.03 -15.06 -5.63
N LEU A 139 -9.85 -13.83 -5.18
CA LEU A 139 -9.51 -13.52 -3.78
C LEU A 139 -10.55 -14.10 -2.81
N ARG A 140 -11.83 -13.90 -3.11
CA ARG A 140 -12.93 -14.45 -2.30
C ARG A 140 -12.98 -15.98 -2.35
N ALA A 141 -12.88 -16.55 -3.54
CA ALA A 141 -13.00 -18.01 -3.74
C ALA A 141 -11.81 -18.78 -3.15
N LEU A 142 -10.58 -18.29 -3.31
CA LEU A 142 -9.37 -19.01 -2.90
C LEU A 142 -8.93 -18.69 -1.47
N LEU A 143 -9.11 -17.45 -1.02
CA LEU A 143 -8.56 -16.94 0.24
C LEU A 143 -9.64 -16.58 1.28
N GLY A 144 -10.92 -16.61 0.90
CA GLY A 144 -12.01 -16.21 1.79
C GLY A 144 -12.03 -14.72 2.13
N TYR A 145 -11.36 -13.89 1.31
CA TYR A 145 -11.31 -12.45 1.53
C TYR A 145 -12.70 -11.83 1.43
N ARG A 146 -13.06 -10.96 2.37
CA ARG A 146 -14.41 -10.36 2.44
C ARG A 146 -14.50 -8.96 1.85
N GLY A 147 -13.36 -8.31 1.60
CA GLY A 147 -13.30 -6.97 1.05
C GLY A 147 -13.41 -6.90 -0.48
N THR A 148 -13.14 -5.71 -1.02
CA THR A 148 -13.25 -5.38 -2.44
C THR A 148 -11.92 -5.00 -3.10
N ASP A 149 -10.95 -4.52 -2.33
CA ASP A 149 -9.62 -4.12 -2.82
C ASP A 149 -8.54 -4.48 -1.78
N THR A 150 -7.35 -4.84 -2.25
CA THR A 150 -6.19 -5.14 -1.38
C THR A 150 -4.98 -4.25 -1.68
N HIS A 151 -5.02 -3.49 -2.78
CA HIS A 151 -3.88 -2.69 -3.27
C HIS A 151 -4.03 -1.19 -3.00
N GLY A 152 -5.15 -0.74 -2.46
CA GLY A 152 -5.31 0.66 -2.09
C GLY A 152 -4.46 1.04 -0.87
N PRO A 153 -4.33 2.34 -0.58
CA PRO A 153 -3.67 2.82 0.62
C PRO A 153 -4.33 2.26 1.89
N LYS A 154 -3.59 2.20 2.98
CA LYS A 154 -4.05 1.64 4.24
C LYS A 154 -3.72 2.58 5.39
N VAL A 155 -4.59 2.61 6.41
CA VAL A 155 -4.33 3.26 7.71
C VAL A 155 -4.57 2.22 8.79
N PHE A 156 -3.60 2.01 9.68
CA PHE A 156 -3.71 0.97 10.70
C PHE A 156 -2.94 1.29 11.98
N GLY A 157 -3.40 0.72 13.08
CA GLY A 157 -2.66 0.70 14.32
C GLY A 157 -1.45 -0.23 14.20
N ARG A 158 -0.24 0.29 14.44
CA ARG A 158 1.01 -0.49 14.31
C ARG A 158 0.99 -1.73 15.20
N ALA A 159 0.53 -1.61 16.45
CA ALA A 159 0.50 -2.72 17.40
C ALA A 159 -0.34 -3.92 16.91
N ALA A 160 -1.44 -3.65 16.19
CA ALA A 160 -2.29 -4.70 15.64
C ALA A 160 -1.68 -5.35 14.38
N LEU A 161 -1.06 -4.55 13.51
CA LEU A 161 -0.64 -5.03 12.19
C LEU A 161 0.84 -5.47 12.13
N ALA A 162 1.73 -5.03 13.01
CA ALA A 162 3.14 -5.42 12.98
C ALA A 162 3.34 -6.95 13.07
N PRO A 163 2.66 -7.71 13.94
CA PRO A 163 2.79 -9.16 13.97
C PRO A 163 2.32 -9.82 12.67
N VAL A 164 1.31 -9.25 12.01
CA VAL A 164 0.81 -9.71 10.71
C VAL A 164 1.83 -9.43 9.62
N ALA A 165 2.44 -8.26 9.62
CA ALA A 165 3.49 -7.87 8.68
C ALA A 165 4.71 -8.78 8.80
N GLU A 166 5.18 -9.09 10.02
CA GLU A 166 6.28 -10.02 10.29
C GLU A 166 6.00 -11.45 9.80
N ALA A 167 4.72 -11.85 9.77
CA ALA A 167 4.29 -13.15 9.28
C ALA A 167 4.21 -13.24 7.75
N CYS A 168 4.24 -12.13 7.02
CA CYS A 168 4.20 -12.12 5.55
C CYS A 168 5.43 -12.82 4.95
N ARG A 169 5.21 -13.58 3.87
CA ARG A 169 6.23 -14.39 3.17
C ARG A 169 6.26 -14.14 1.67
N MET A 170 5.21 -13.52 1.15
CA MET A 170 5.15 -13.15 -0.26
C MET A 170 5.92 -11.85 -0.52
N GLU A 171 6.30 -11.66 -1.75
CA GLU A 171 7.06 -10.51 -2.23
C GLU A 171 6.33 -9.83 -3.40
N LEU A 172 6.92 -8.74 -3.90
CA LEU A 172 6.41 -8.01 -5.06
C LEU A 172 4.95 -7.52 -4.87
N ASP A 173 4.19 -7.51 -5.95
CA ASP A 173 2.84 -6.94 -6.00
C ASP A 173 1.80 -7.70 -5.16
N ILE A 174 2.07 -8.94 -4.75
CA ILE A 174 1.11 -9.76 -4.00
C ILE A 174 1.17 -9.54 -2.48
N LEU A 175 2.25 -8.94 -1.96
CA LEU A 175 2.40 -8.71 -0.51
C LEU A 175 1.26 -7.87 0.09
N PRO A 176 0.78 -6.77 -0.51
CA PRO A 176 -0.37 -6.04 0.03
C PRO A 176 -1.62 -6.91 0.20
N THR A 177 -1.81 -7.88 -0.70
CA THR A 177 -2.90 -8.86 -0.61
C THR A 177 -2.68 -9.83 0.55
N GLU A 178 -1.47 -10.38 0.69
CA GLU A 178 -1.14 -11.26 1.81
C GLU A 178 -1.38 -10.56 3.15
N LEU A 179 -0.90 -9.33 3.30
CA LEU A 179 -1.04 -8.53 4.51
C LEU A 179 -2.50 -8.41 4.95
N VAL A 180 -3.40 -8.02 4.02
CA VAL A 180 -4.82 -7.82 4.33
C VAL A 180 -5.54 -9.15 4.59
N VAL A 181 -5.21 -10.22 3.84
CA VAL A 181 -5.78 -11.55 4.07
C VAL A 181 -5.34 -12.13 5.41
N ARG A 182 -4.08 -11.97 5.78
CA ARG A 182 -3.58 -12.40 7.10
C ARG A 182 -4.22 -11.58 8.22
N ALA A 183 -4.36 -10.26 8.06
CA ALA A 183 -5.06 -9.41 9.01
C ALA A 183 -6.50 -9.89 9.24
N GLN A 184 -7.25 -10.20 8.16
CA GLN A 184 -8.59 -10.77 8.26
C GLN A 184 -8.60 -12.13 8.98
N ARG A 185 -7.63 -13.01 8.70
CA ARG A 185 -7.53 -14.34 9.35
C ARG A 185 -7.16 -14.24 10.83
N ALA A 186 -6.34 -13.26 11.18
CA ALA A 186 -6.01 -12.95 12.57
C ALA A 186 -7.20 -12.32 13.36
N GLY A 187 -8.35 -12.15 12.71
CA GLY A 187 -9.55 -11.59 13.34
C GLY A 187 -9.54 -10.07 13.49
N LEU A 188 -8.61 -9.37 12.82
CA LEU A 188 -8.59 -7.91 12.85
C LEU A 188 -9.81 -7.32 12.15
N THR A 189 -10.35 -6.25 12.73
CA THR A 189 -11.48 -5.51 12.18
C THR A 189 -11.01 -4.61 11.04
N ILE A 190 -11.44 -4.95 9.81
CA ILE A 190 -11.08 -4.23 8.60
C ILE A 190 -12.30 -3.47 8.07
N VAL A 191 -12.13 -2.17 7.84
CA VAL A 191 -13.13 -1.31 7.21
C VAL A 191 -12.59 -0.82 5.87
N GLU A 192 -13.42 -0.81 4.84
CA GLU A 192 -13.06 -0.25 3.52
C GLU A 192 -13.74 1.10 3.31
N ILE A 193 -12.96 2.08 2.83
CA ILE A 193 -13.47 3.38 2.44
C ILE A 193 -13.02 3.73 1.01
N PRO A 194 -13.81 4.54 0.26
CA PRO A 194 -13.44 4.92 -1.10
C PRO A 194 -12.18 5.79 -1.13
N ILE A 195 -11.40 5.66 -2.19
CA ILE A 195 -10.24 6.53 -2.48
C ILE A 195 -10.47 7.38 -3.71
N HIS A 196 -9.79 8.54 -3.76
CA HIS A 196 -9.81 9.43 -4.92
C HIS A 196 -8.58 9.15 -5.80
N LEU A 197 -8.79 8.41 -6.90
CA LEU A 197 -7.71 8.10 -7.85
C LEU A 197 -7.55 9.21 -8.88
N ARG A 198 -6.34 9.76 -8.96
CA ARG A 198 -5.85 10.51 -10.11
C ARG A 198 -4.73 9.69 -10.75
N GLU A 199 -5.02 9.00 -11.87
CA GLU A 199 -3.94 8.32 -12.60
C GLU A 199 -2.98 9.37 -13.16
N LEU A 200 -1.77 9.43 -12.60
CA LEU A 200 -0.74 10.38 -13.01
C LEU A 200 0.12 9.85 -14.16
N ARG A 201 0.11 8.55 -14.38
CA ARG A 201 0.89 7.91 -15.43
C ARG A 201 0.18 6.67 -16.01
N PRO A 202 0.49 6.29 -17.27
CA PRO A 202 0.06 5.03 -17.84
C PRO A 202 0.66 3.84 -17.06
N THR A 203 -0.10 2.77 -16.93
CA THR A 203 0.39 1.55 -16.30
C THR A 203 1.49 0.90 -17.15
N PRO A 204 2.68 0.59 -16.61
CA PRO A 204 3.82 0.11 -17.39
C PRO A 204 3.64 -1.26 -18.01
N LEU A 205 2.76 -2.11 -17.48
CA LEU A 205 2.54 -3.47 -17.98
C LEU A 205 1.12 -3.66 -18.51
N PRO A 206 0.97 -4.25 -19.71
CA PRO A 206 -0.33 -4.55 -20.29
C PRO A 206 -1.09 -5.63 -19.48
N LEU A 207 -2.42 -5.52 -19.42
CA LEU A 207 -3.30 -6.36 -18.61
C LEU A 207 -3.14 -7.86 -18.89
N TYR A 208 -2.91 -8.26 -20.14
CA TYR A 208 -2.75 -9.67 -20.53
C TYR A 208 -1.52 -10.34 -19.88
N ARG A 209 -0.51 -9.56 -19.47
CA ARG A 209 0.66 -10.06 -18.72
C ARG A 209 0.45 -9.99 -17.21
N ARG A 210 -0.30 -8.99 -16.73
CA ARG A 210 -0.55 -8.79 -15.29
C ARG A 210 -1.53 -9.80 -14.72
N VAL A 211 -2.66 -10.07 -15.41
CA VAL A 211 -3.71 -10.96 -14.90
C VAL A 211 -3.21 -12.40 -14.66
N PRO A 212 -2.53 -13.07 -15.61
CA PRO A 212 -2.01 -14.41 -15.36
C PRO A 212 -0.99 -14.47 -14.23
N ARG A 213 -0.12 -13.44 -14.11
CA ARG A 213 0.85 -13.34 -13.03
C ARG A 213 0.13 -13.22 -11.67
N ALA A 214 -0.83 -12.30 -11.56
CA ALA A 214 -1.60 -12.11 -10.35
C ALA A 214 -2.36 -13.38 -9.92
N LEU A 215 -2.98 -14.10 -10.86
CA LEU A 215 -3.67 -15.37 -10.58
C LEU A 215 -2.70 -16.44 -10.08
N ARG A 216 -1.53 -16.57 -10.71
CA ARG A 216 -0.49 -17.51 -10.24
C ARG A 216 -0.05 -17.18 -8.82
N ASP A 217 0.16 -15.90 -8.52
CA ASP A 217 0.62 -15.45 -7.21
C ASP A 217 -0.47 -15.60 -6.16
N LEU A 218 -1.75 -15.43 -6.51
CA LEU A 218 -2.89 -15.77 -5.65
C LEU A 218 -2.97 -17.26 -5.33
N VAL A 219 -2.72 -18.13 -6.30
CA VAL A 219 -2.67 -19.59 -6.05
C VAL A 219 -1.51 -19.94 -5.12
N ARG A 220 -0.34 -19.33 -5.32
CA ARG A 220 0.81 -19.52 -4.44
C ARG A 220 0.49 -19.07 -3.01
N LEU A 221 -0.12 -17.91 -2.85
CA LEU A 221 -0.55 -17.41 -1.55
C LEU A 221 -1.57 -18.35 -0.89
N ALA A 222 -2.56 -18.85 -1.66
CA ALA A 222 -3.54 -19.79 -1.14
C ALA A 222 -2.90 -21.10 -0.65
N LEU A 223 -1.90 -21.62 -1.37
CA LEU A 223 -1.16 -22.81 -0.97
C LEU A 223 -0.29 -22.55 0.26
N LEU A 224 0.36 -21.39 0.33
CA LEU A 224 1.15 -20.97 1.50
C LEU A 224 0.25 -20.95 2.74
N LEU A 225 -0.84 -20.20 2.69
CA LEU A 225 -1.74 -20.00 3.82
C LEU A 225 -2.52 -21.27 4.24
N ARG A 226 -2.63 -22.28 3.37
CA ARG A 226 -3.19 -23.60 3.74
C ARG A 226 -2.21 -24.49 4.49
N ARG A 227 -0.91 -24.25 4.33
CA ARG A 227 0.17 -25.03 4.98
C ARG A 227 0.51 -24.50 6.37
N GLU A 228 0.07 -23.30 6.70
CA GLU A 228 0.27 -22.69 8.01
C GLU A 228 -0.95 -23.01 8.89
N PRO A 229 -0.86 -23.92 9.85
CA PRO A 229 -1.97 -24.23 10.75
C PRO A 229 -2.18 -23.06 11.72
N GLY A 230 -3.37 -22.46 11.67
CA GLY A 230 -3.81 -21.50 12.67
C GLY A 230 -3.42 -20.03 12.42
N ALA A 231 -3.16 -19.63 11.17
CA ALA A 231 -3.09 -18.21 10.79
C ALA A 231 -4.42 -17.73 10.21
#